data_bb1ce1c92b3df3270e06d50ed7596f75
#
_entry.id   bb1ce1c92b3df3270e06d50ed7596f75
#
_cell.length_a   1.000
_cell.length_b   1.000
_cell.length_c   1.000
_cell.angle_alpha   90.00
_cell.angle_beta   90.00
_cell.angle_gamma   90.00
#
_symmetry.space_group_name_H-M   'P 1'
#
loop_
_entity.id
_entity.type
_entity.pdbx_description
1 polymer ?
#
loop_
_entity_poly.entity_id
_entity_poly.type
_entity_poly.pdbx_seq_one_letter_code
_entity_poly.pdbx_strand_id
1 'polypeptide(L)'
;MTMPATSKPTLIVEGLKTEFTTRGGVARAVDDVSFTVGRGEIMGLVGESGSGKSMTGYSIMGLIDPPGRVVGGRIELTGRDGVTHDLRTLSAGQMRDMRGNRIAMIFQDPMMTLNPVLRVDTQMTEAVLAHQRVSRQQAREMAREALAKVGIPSPEARLQAYPHQFSGGMRQRVAIAIALLNKPDLIIADEPTTALDVTIQGQILAEVQTLCRESGTALIWITHDLSVVAGLADRVCVMYAGRIVEQGSVQQVLETPRHPYTFGLIASAPSRNPRGVPLRQIPGMTPSLLALPSGCAFRERCAFATEVCKQTPLLESLDDGRALRCFHPVTQRPEEATA
;
A
#
# COMPACT_ATOMS: atom_id res chain seq x y z
N MET A 1 19.24 15.80 1.12
CA MET A 1 20.26 14.77 0.86
C MET A 1 19.81 13.97 -0.34
N THR A 2 20.42 14.19 -1.48
CA THR A 2 20.18 13.45 -2.73
C THR A 2 20.66 12.02 -2.54
N MET A 3 19.78 11.05 -2.72
CA MET A 3 20.15 9.62 -2.73
C MET A 3 21.14 9.36 -3.88
N PRO A 4 22.18 8.56 -3.68
CA PRO A 4 23.07 8.19 -4.77
C PRO A 4 22.29 7.33 -5.79
N ALA A 5 22.25 7.81 -7.03
CA ALA A 5 21.63 7.12 -8.16
C ALA A 5 22.50 5.92 -8.56
N THR A 6 22.21 4.70 -8.03
CA THR A 6 22.62 3.42 -8.65
C THR A 6 22.24 2.16 -7.85
N SER A 7 21.50 2.21 -6.76
CA SER A 7 21.04 0.96 -6.13
C SER A 7 19.79 0.43 -6.83
N LYS A 8 19.81 -0.86 -7.19
CA LYS A 8 18.62 -1.55 -7.75
C LYS A 8 17.44 -1.39 -6.79
N PRO A 9 16.21 -1.06 -7.29
CA PRO A 9 15.03 -0.98 -6.44
C PRO A 9 14.80 -2.26 -5.64
N THR A 10 14.22 -2.14 -4.44
CA THR A 10 13.82 -3.29 -3.62
C THR A 10 12.68 -4.05 -4.28
N LEU A 11 11.71 -3.34 -4.84
CA LEU A 11 10.60 -3.95 -5.56
C LEU A 11 10.47 -3.35 -6.95
N ILE A 12 10.26 -4.21 -7.94
CA ILE A 12 9.86 -3.83 -9.31
C ILE A 12 8.59 -4.60 -9.64
N VAL A 13 7.54 -3.89 -10.00
CA VAL A 13 6.28 -4.44 -10.51
C VAL A 13 6.10 -3.91 -11.93
N GLU A 14 5.92 -4.82 -12.90
CA GLU A 14 5.77 -4.49 -14.30
C GLU A 14 4.56 -5.18 -14.91
N GLY A 15 3.62 -4.42 -15.45
CA GLY A 15 2.46 -4.91 -16.18
C GLY A 15 1.58 -5.90 -15.39
N LEU A 16 1.50 -5.75 -14.06
CA LEU A 16 0.78 -6.68 -13.19
C LEU A 16 -0.70 -6.71 -13.55
N LYS A 17 -1.24 -7.95 -13.69
CA LYS A 17 -2.66 -8.19 -13.99
C LYS A 17 -3.23 -9.26 -13.08
N THR A 18 -4.35 -8.95 -12.42
CA THR A 18 -5.09 -9.87 -11.55
C THR A 18 -6.56 -9.85 -11.92
N GLU A 19 -7.10 -11.02 -12.22
CA GLU A 19 -8.46 -11.21 -12.70
C GLU A 19 -9.24 -12.15 -11.78
N PHE A 20 -10.54 -11.90 -11.65
CA PHE A 20 -11.51 -12.75 -10.98
C PHE A 20 -12.55 -13.22 -11.99
N THR A 21 -12.62 -14.54 -12.21
CA THR A 21 -13.65 -15.13 -13.08
C THR A 21 -14.92 -15.32 -12.27
N THR A 22 -15.98 -14.62 -12.64
CA THR A 22 -17.29 -14.68 -11.98
C THR A 22 -18.37 -15.15 -12.97
N ARG A 23 -19.58 -15.43 -12.48
CA ARG A 23 -20.74 -15.74 -13.36
C ARG A 23 -21.10 -14.57 -14.28
N GLY A 24 -20.79 -13.32 -13.88
CA GLY A 24 -21.07 -12.11 -14.66
C GLY A 24 -19.95 -11.72 -15.63
N GLY A 25 -18.86 -12.49 -15.72
CA GLY A 25 -17.71 -12.19 -16.56
C GLY A 25 -16.38 -12.14 -15.80
N VAL A 26 -15.37 -11.54 -16.41
CA VAL A 26 -14.04 -11.39 -15.84
C VAL A 26 -13.88 -9.98 -15.27
N ALA A 27 -13.70 -9.87 -13.95
CA ALA A 27 -13.36 -8.63 -13.28
C ALA A 27 -11.85 -8.47 -13.22
N ARG A 28 -11.30 -7.41 -13.81
CA ARG A 28 -9.88 -7.07 -13.75
C ARG A 28 -9.62 -6.16 -12.56
N ALA A 29 -9.30 -6.77 -11.41
CA ALA A 29 -9.04 -6.02 -10.18
C ALA A 29 -7.71 -5.27 -10.21
N VAL A 30 -6.71 -5.78 -10.95
CA VAL A 30 -5.45 -5.13 -11.27
C VAL A 30 -5.21 -5.29 -12.77
N ASP A 31 -5.00 -4.20 -13.49
CA ASP A 31 -4.87 -4.19 -14.92
C ASP A 31 -3.73 -3.25 -15.36
N ASP A 32 -2.62 -3.83 -15.78
CA ASP A 32 -1.43 -3.12 -16.26
C ASP A 32 -0.84 -2.15 -15.22
N VAL A 33 -0.59 -2.66 -14.01
CA VAL A 33 0.01 -1.90 -12.91
C VAL A 33 1.53 -2.05 -12.94
N SER A 34 2.23 -0.91 -13.02
CA SER A 34 3.70 -0.84 -13.05
C SER A 34 4.22 0.25 -12.13
N PHE A 35 5.13 -0.11 -11.22
CA PHE A 35 5.83 0.83 -10.32
C PHE A 35 7.08 0.19 -9.73
N THR A 36 7.91 1.02 -9.11
CA THR A 36 9.09 0.57 -8.36
C THR A 36 9.08 1.14 -6.95
N VAL A 37 9.73 0.44 -6.00
CA VAL A 37 9.96 0.95 -4.65
C VAL A 37 11.44 0.78 -4.33
N GLY A 38 12.09 1.87 -3.96
CA GLY A 38 13.50 1.90 -3.57
C GLY A 38 13.72 1.33 -2.17
N ARG A 39 14.99 1.15 -1.82
CA ARG A 39 15.37 0.71 -0.47
C ARG A 39 15.09 1.82 0.54
N GLY A 40 14.37 1.48 1.62
CA GLY A 40 13.95 2.45 2.64
C GLY A 40 12.97 3.51 2.15
N GLU A 41 12.49 3.39 0.90
CA GLU A 41 11.46 4.26 0.33
C GLU A 41 10.07 3.89 0.87
N ILE A 42 9.28 4.91 1.16
CA ILE A 42 7.87 4.76 1.52
C ILE A 42 7.02 5.24 0.35
N MET A 43 6.29 4.32 -0.26
CA MET A 43 5.38 4.61 -1.36
C MET A 43 3.93 4.55 -0.90
N GLY A 44 3.16 5.63 -1.08
CA GLY A 44 1.71 5.64 -0.91
C GLY A 44 0.99 5.04 -2.12
N LEU A 45 0.07 4.12 -1.90
CA LEU A 45 -0.84 3.61 -2.94
C LEU A 45 -2.27 4.03 -2.57
N VAL A 46 -2.80 5.01 -3.30
CA VAL A 46 -4.04 5.70 -2.93
C VAL A 46 -5.13 5.57 -4.00
N GLY A 47 -6.39 5.77 -3.61
CA GLY A 47 -7.55 5.74 -4.49
C GLY A 47 -8.83 5.39 -3.75
N GLU A 48 -9.99 5.50 -4.40
CA GLU A 48 -11.29 5.12 -3.84
C GLU A 48 -11.36 3.63 -3.48
N SER A 49 -12.32 3.24 -2.64
CA SER A 49 -12.60 1.82 -2.37
C SER A 49 -12.92 1.08 -3.67
N GLY A 50 -12.42 -0.15 -3.80
CA GLY A 50 -12.59 -0.94 -5.03
C GLY A 50 -11.66 -0.56 -6.18
N SER A 51 -10.72 0.39 -6.02
CA SER A 51 -9.77 0.76 -7.09
C SER A 51 -8.68 -0.26 -7.39
N GLY A 52 -8.56 -1.33 -6.58
CA GLY A 52 -7.59 -2.42 -6.80
C GLY A 52 -6.35 -2.39 -5.89
N LYS A 53 -6.25 -1.45 -4.94
CA LYS A 53 -5.08 -1.27 -4.06
C LYS A 53 -4.71 -2.54 -3.27
N SER A 54 -5.65 -3.05 -2.47
CA SER A 54 -5.44 -4.27 -1.66
C SER A 54 -5.16 -5.48 -2.54
N MET A 55 -5.84 -5.58 -3.70
CA MET A 55 -5.58 -6.68 -4.66
C MET A 55 -4.18 -6.58 -5.25
N THR A 56 -3.61 -5.39 -5.43
CA THR A 56 -2.20 -5.22 -5.82
C THR A 56 -1.28 -5.77 -4.74
N GLY A 57 -1.50 -5.43 -3.47
CA GLY A 57 -0.74 -5.97 -2.34
C GLY A 57 -0.83 -7.50 -2.25
N TYR A 58 -2.04 -8.06 -2.31
CA TYR A 58 -2.26 -9.51 -2.28
C TYR A 58 -1.63 -10.23 -3.49
N SER A 59 -1.62 -9.59 -4.66
CA SER A 59 -0.95 -10.15 -5.84
C SER A 59 0.56 -10.25 -5.64
N ILE A 60 1.19 -9.20 -5.07
CA ILE A 60 2.62 -9.20 -4.76
C ILE A 60 2.94 -10.27 -3.70
N MET A 61 2.09 -10.40 -2.69
CA MET A 61 2.22 -11.43 -1.64
C MET A 61 1.92 -12.85 -2.12
N GLY A 62 1.34 -13.03 -3.33
CA GLY A 62 0.86 -14.32 -3.79
C GLY A 62 -0.28 -14.88 -2.93
N LEU A 63 -1.19 -14.01 -2.48
CA LEU A 63 -2.33 -14.32 -1.60
C LEU A 63 -3.68 -14.11 -2.31
N ILE A 64 -3.72 -14.27 -3.62
CA ILE A 64 -4.96 -14.21 -4.38
C ILE A 64 -5.64 -15.59 -4.34
N ASP A 65 -6.80 -15.64 -3.67
CA ASP A 65 -7.58 -16.86 -3.55
C ASP A 65 -8.47 -17.10 -4.80
N PRO A 66 -8.73 -18.36 -5.17
CA PRO A 66 -9.71 -18.69 -6.21
C PRO A 66 -11.09 -18.06 -5.92
N PRO A 67 -11.81 -17.58 -6.94
CA PRO A 67 -11.55 -17.72 -8.38
C PRO A 67 -10.60 -16.67 -8.98
N GLY A 68 -9.92 -15.89 -8.14
CA GLY A 68 -8.92 -14.90 -8.55
C GLY A 68 -7.61 -15.58 -8.99
N ARG A 69 -6.89 -14.91 -9.88
CA ARG A 69 -5.54 -15.33 -10.31
C ARG A 69 -4.73 -14.17 -10.86
N VAL A 70 -3.43 -14.20 -10.64
CA VAL A 70 -2.48 -13.30 -11.29
C VAL A 70 -2.19 -13.84 -12.70
N VAL A 71 -2.64 -13.12 -13.73
CA VAL A 71 -2.61 -13.59 -15.13
C VAL A 71 -1.47 -12.98 -15.95
N GLY A 72 -0.84 -11.92 -15.48
CA GLY A 72 0.23 -11.24 -16.24
C GLY A 72 1.13 -10.40 -15.36
N GLY A 73 2.20 -9.90 -15.94
CA GLY A 73 3.18 -9.03 -15.32
C GLY A 73 4.36 -9.76 -14.69
N ARG A 74 5.27 -9.00 -14.08
CA ARG A 74 6.47 -9.44 -13.39
C ARG A 74 6.57 -8.77 -12.04
N ILE A 75 7.05 -9.48 -11.02
CA ILE A 75 7.22 -8.96 -9.66
C ILE A 75 8.61 -9.37 -9.17
N GLU A 76 9.57 -8.46 -9.19
CA GLU A 76 10.91 -8.70 -8.69
C GLU A 76 11.12 -8.09 -7.31
N LEU A 77 11.57 -8.90 -6.37
CA LEU A 77 12.03 -8.47 -5.06
C LEU A 77 13.55 -8.63 -4.98
N THR A 78 14.26 -7.53 -4.75
CA THR A 78 15.70 -7.52 -4.51
C THR A 78 15.96 -7.32 -3.03
N GLY A 79 16.56 -8.32 -2.40
CA GLY A 79 16.89 -8.28 -0.99
C GLY A 79 18.12 -7.43 -0.69
N ARG A 80 18.37 -7.20 0.60
CA ARG A 80 19.57 -6.49 1.07
C ARG A 80 20.88 -7.25 0.82
N ASP A 81 20.82 -8.54 0.51
CA ASP A 81 21.92 -9.38 0.03
C ASP A 81 22.21 -9.21 -1.47
N GLY A 82 21.44 -8.36 -2.17
CA GLY A 82 21.53 -8.13 -3.61
C GLY A 82 20.89 -9.23 -4.47
N VAL A 83 20.36 -10.28 -3.87
CA VAL A 83 19.68 -11.37 -4.60
C VAL A 83 18.30 -10.92 -5.03
N THR A 84 17.97 -11.13 -6.30
CA THR A 84 16.65 -10.80 -6.88
C THR A 84 15.85 -12.07 -7.13
N HIS A 85 14.60 -12.06 -6.71
CA HIS A 85 13.63 -13.12 -6.93
C HIS A 85 12.45 -12.60 -7.74
N ASP A 86 12.05 -13.31 -8.81
CA ASP A 86 10.73 -13.09 -9.41
C ASP A 86 9.69 -13.88 -8.60
N LEU A 87 8.89 -13.15 -7.81
CA LEU A 87 7.93 -13.75 -6.87
C LEU A 87 6.85 -14.60 -7.57
N ARG A 88 6.57 -14.33 -8.85
CA ARG A 88 5.59 -15.10 -9.61
C ARG A 88 6.07 -16.47 -10.05
N THR A 89 7.38 -16.67 -10.10
CA THR A 89 7.99 -17.96 -10.53
C THR A 89 8.30 -18.88 -9.35
N LEU A 90 8.19 -18.37 -8.11
CA LEU A 90 8.47 -19.16 -6.92
C LEU A 90 7.41 -20.24 -6.70
N SER A 91 7.86 -21.42 -6.26
CA SER A 91 6.96 -22.45 -5.77
C SER A 91 6.25 -22.02 -4.48
N ALA A 92 5.16 -22.68 -4.14
CA ALA A 92 4.41 -22.41 -2.91
C ALA A 92 5.30 -22.52 -1.64
N GLY A 93 6.26 -23.43 -1.62
CA GLY A 93 7.25 -23.59 -0.54
C GLY A 93 8.17 -22.37 -0.46
N GLN A 94 8.80 -22.00 -1.57
CA GLN A 94 9.68 -20.84 -1.65
C GLN A 94 8.95 -19.54 -1.27
N MET A 95 7.70 -19.37 -1.76
CA MET A 95 6.92 -18.19 -1.42
C MET A 95 6.54 -18.14 0.07
N ARG A 96 6.32 -19.29 0.72
CA ARG A 96 6.13 -19.39 2.18
C ARG A 96 7.38 -18.94 2.93
N ASP A 97 8.57 -19.33 2.47
CA ASP A 97 9.85 -18.92 3.07
C ASP A 97 10.12 -17.42 2.89
N MET A 98 9.59 -16.80 1.84
CA MET A 98 9.67 -15.35 1.62
C MET A 98 8.74 -14.56 2.56
N ARG A 99 7.50 -15.05 2.76
CA ARG A 99 6.50 -14.37 3.59
C ARG A 99 6.92 -14.37 5.07
N GLY A 100 6.80 -13.22 5.72
CA GLY A 100 7.22 -13.02 7.10
C GLY A 100 8.74 -12.89 7.31
N ASN A 101 9.54 -13.20 6.30
CA ASN A 101 11.01 -13.10 6.33
C ASN A 101 11.53 -11.95 5.45
N ARG A 102 11.27 -12.02 4.15
CA ARG A 102 11.75 -11.04 3.15
C ARG A 102 10.67 -10.02 2.78
N ILE A 103 9.43 -10.46 2.79
CA ILE A 103 8.25 -9.65 2.53
C ILE A 103 7.20 -9.90 3.61
N ALA A 104 6.67 -8.83 4.20
CA ALA A 104 5.63 -8.90 5.22
C ALA A 104 4.40 -8.08 4.83
N MET A 105 3.25 -8.42 5.40
CA MET A 105 2.02 -7.67 5.20
C MET A 105 1.35 -7.34 6.53
N ILE A 106 0.86 -6.11 6.65
CA ILE A 106 -0.02 -5.65 7.73
C ILE A 106 -1.41 -5.52 7.12
N PHE A 107 -2.34 -6.33 7.60
CA PHE A 107 -3.72 -6.35 7.09
C PHE A 107 -4.57 -5.24 7.69
N GLN A 108 -5.63 -4.86 7.00
CA GLN A 108 -6.57 -3.82 7.41
C GLN A 108 -7.19 -4.07 8.80
N ASP A 109 -7.56 -5.32 9.09
CA ASP A 109 -8.04 -5.73 10.41
C ASP A 109 -6.95 -6.48 11.18
N PRO A 110 -6.47 -5.97 12.32
CA PRO A 110 -5.49 -6.66 13.16
C PRO A 110 -5.98 -8.05 13.64
N MET A 111 -7.28 -8.28 13.70
CA MET A 111 -7.85 -9.59 14.07
C MET A 111 -7.64 -10.65 12.97
N MET A 112 -7.38 -10.24 11.73
CA MET A 112 -6.96 -11.16 10.67
C MET A 112 -5.52 -11.63 10.85
N THR A 113 -4.69 -10.85 11.56
CA THR A 113 -3.29 -11.20 11.84
C THR A 113 -3.13 -12.00 13.13
N LEU A 114 -3.89 -11.62 14.18
CA LEU A 114 -3.73 -12.17 15.53
C LEU A 114 -4.74 -13.27 15.81
N ASN A 115 -4.26 -14.46 16.12
CA ASN A 115 -5.11 -15.56 16.59
C ASN A 115 -5.61 -15.25 18.02
N PRO A 116 -6.93 -15.09 18.25
CA PRO A 116 -7.47 -14.64 19.54
C PRO A 116 -7.30 -15.66 20.68
N VAL A 117 -7.06 -16.93 20.37
CA VAL A 117 -6.91 -18.00 21.39
C VAL A 117 -5.46 -18.32 21.72
N LEU A 118 -4.49 -17.64 21.07
CA LEU A 118 -3.07 -17.79 21.37
C LEU A 118 -2.53 -16.53 22.05
N ARG A 119 -1.59 -16.72 22.99
CA ARG A 119 -0.87 -15.59 23.59
C ARG A 119 0.01 -14.88 22.58
N VAL A 120 0.27 -13.61 22.82
CA VAL A 120 1.12 -12.80 21.94
C VAL A 120 2.54 -13.37 21.85
N ASP A 121 3.13 -13.85 22.97
CA ASP A 121 4.47 -14.46 22.97
C ASP A 121 4.54 -15.69 22.06
N THR A 122 3.51 -16.53 22.08
CA THR A 122 3.45 -17.72 21.23
C THR A 122 3.48 -17.32 19.74
N GLN A 123 2.60 -16.41 19.34
CA GLN A 123 2.51 -15.97 17.95
C GLN A 123 3.78 -15.29 17.44
N MET A 124 4.38 -14.41 18.28
CA MET A 124 5.59 -13.71 17.92
C MET A 124 6.82 -14.64 17.88
N THR A 125 6.95 -15.55 18.85
CA THR A 125 8.07 -16.51 18.86
C THR A 125 7.99 -17.49 17.69
N GLU A 126 6.78 -17.97 17.33
CA GLU A 126 6.59 -18.81 16.16
C GLU A 126 6.96 -18.08 14.87
N ALA A 127 6.63 -16.80 14.72
CA ALA A 127 7.02 -15.98 13.58
C ALA A 127 8.55 -15.86 13.44
N VAL A 128 9.29 -15.80 14.55
CA VAL A 128 10.77 -15.82 14.53
C VAL A 128 11.30 -17.20 14.16
N LEU A 129 10.83 -18.24 14.88
CA LEU A 129 11.33 -19.60 14.75
C LEU A 129 11.03 -20.24 13.38
N ALA A 130 10.01 -19.74 12.69
CA ALA A 130 9.71 -20.15 11.32
C ALA A 130 10.84 -19.82 10.32
N HIS A 131 11.69 -18.82 10.61
CA HIS A 131 12.69 -18.30 9.70
C HIS A 131 14.10 -18.22 10.27
N GLN A 132 14.24 -18.28 11.59
CA GLN A 132 15.54 -18.11 12.27
C GLN A 132 15.86 -19.32 13.16
N ARG A 133 17.11 -19.78 13.09
CA ARG A 133 17.62 -20.87 13.93
C ARG A 133 18.14 -20.30 15.27
N VAL A 134 17.21 -19.89 16.14
CA VAL A 134 17.52 -19.36 17.47
C VAL A 134 16.79 -20.16 18.54
N SER A 135 17.22 -20.06 19.79
CA SER A 135 16.48 -20.67 20.90
C SER A 135 15.15 -19.97 21.16
N ARG A 136 14.18 -20.69 21.76
CA ARG A 136 12.87 -20.10 22.13
C ARG A 136 13.03 -18.90 23.06
N GLN A 137 14.02 -18.91 23.94
CA GLN A 137 14.31 -17.79 24.82
C GLN A 137 14.80 -16.56 24.05
N GLN A 138 15.69 -16.76 23.05
CA GLN A 138 16.14 -15.68 22.17
C GLN A 138 14.98 -15.12 21.33
N ALA A 139 14.13 -16.00 20.75
CA ALA A 139 12.97 -15.58 20.01
C ALA A 139 11.99 -14.75 20.88
N ARG A 140 11.80 -15.13 22.15
CA ARG A 140 10.97 -14.39 23.09
C ARG A 140 11.57 -13.03 23.46
N GLU A 141 12.90 -12.93 23.58
CA GLU A 141 13.56 -11.64 23.81
C GLU A 141 13.43 -10.72 22.60
N MET A 142 13.60 -11.24 21.38
CA MET A 142 13.32 -10.48 20.14
C MET A 142 11.88 -9.97 20.07
N ALA A 143 10.91 -10.81 20.49
CA ALA A 143 9.51 -10.40 20.57
C ALA A 143 9.29 -9.27 21.59
N ARG A 144 9.93 -9.36 22.78
CA ARG A 144 9.89 -8.31 23.80
C ARG A 144 10.44 -6.99 23.29
N GLU A 145 11.60 -7.03 22.63
CA GLU A 145 12.21 -5.83 22.04
C GLU A 145 11.34 -5.23 20.93
N ALA A 146 10.74 -6.08 20.09
CA ALA A 146 9.84 -5.61 19.03
C ALA A 146 8.60 -4.89 19.58
N LEU A 147 7.99 -5.42 20.65
CA LEU A 147 6.88 -4.75 21.34
C LEU A 147 7.31 -3.41 21.98
N ALA A 148 8.51 -3.34 22.54
CA ALA A 148 9.05 -2.10 23.10
C ALA A 148 9.23 -1.03 22.00
N LYS A 149 9.79 -1.42 20.83
CA LYS A 149 10.02 -0.53 19.69
C LYS A 149 8.74 0.09 19.12
N VAL A 150 7.62 -0.62 19.17
CA VAL A 150 6.32 -0.09 18.74
C VAL A 150 5.53 0.56 19.89
N GLY A 151 6.19 0.90 21.01
CA GLY A 151 5.60 1.65 22.12
C GLY A 151 4.54 0.88 22.92
N ILE A 152 4.58 -0.45 22.96
CA ILE A 152 3.72 -1.24 23.86
C ILE A 152 4.23 -1.11 25.30
N PRO A 153 3.42 -0.61 26.25
CA PRO A 153 3.84 -0.47 27.65
C PRO A 153 3.96 -1.85 28.32
N SER A 154 4.97 -2.00 29.18
CA SER A 154 5.26 -3.24 29.92
C SER A 154 5.31 -4.49 29.00
N PRO A 155 6.21 -4.53 28.00
CA PRO A 155 6.25 -5.55 26.95
C PRO A 155 6.29 -6.98 27.51
N GLU A 156 7.03 -7.18 28.60
CA GLU A 156 7.18 -8.50 29.26
C GLU A 156 5.83 -9.04 29.76
N ALA A 157 5.03 -8.22 30.41
CA ALA A 157 3.70 -8.61 30.87
C ALA A 157 2.73 -8.81 29.67
N ARG A 158 2.87 -7.96 28.65
CA ARG A 158 2.02 -8.00 27.44
C ARG A 158 2.27 -9.21 26.56
N LEU A 159 3.48 -9.75 26.53
CA LEU A 159 3.76 -11.01 25.84
C LEU A 159 2.87 -12.16 26.34
N GLN A 160 2.53 -12.20 27.63
CA GLN A 160 1.71 -13.25 28.22
C GLN A 160 0.20 -13.04 28.01
N ALA A 161 -0.20 -11.87 27.49
CA ALA A 161 -1.59 -11.53 27.27
C ALA A 161 -2.12 -12.11 25.94
N TYR A 162 -3.44 -12.19 25.85
CA TYR A 162 -4.17 -12.57 24.63
C TYR A 162 -4.62 -11.32 23.85
N PRO A 163 -4.83 -11.43 22.53
CA PRO A 163 -5.22 -10.29 21.69
C PRO A 163 -6.47 -9.52 22.18
N HIS A 164 -7.45 -10.21 22.75
CA HIS A 164 -8.68 -9.59 23.29
C HIS A 164 -8.43 -8.69 24.51
N GLN A 165 -7.27 -8.81 25.17
CA GLN A 165 -6.86 -7.98 26.31
C GLN A 165 -6.16 -6.68 25.91
N PHE A 166 -6.05 -6.41 24.59
CA PHE A 166 -5.45 -5.21 24.03
C PHE A 166 -6.51 -4.28 23.45
N SER A 167 -6.28 -2.97 23.51
CA SER A 167 -7.05 -1.99 22.73
C SER A 167 -6.83 -2.20 21.23
N GLY A 168 -7.67 -1.60 20.38
CA GLY A 168 -7.51 -1.64 18.92
C GLY A 168 -6.12 -1.17 18.46
N GLY A 169 -5.68 0.00 18.98
CA GLY A 169 -4.36 0.53 18.67
C GLY A 169 -3.21 -0.35 19.17
N MET A 170 -3.34 -0.99 20.32
CA MET A 170 -2.32 -1.93 20.82
C MET A 170 -2.26 -3.18 19.94
N ARG A 171 -3.39 -3.74 19.49
CA ARG A 171 -3.41 -4.88 18.54
C ARG A 171 -2.72 -4.52 17.25
N GLN A 172 -2.97 -3.31 16.74
CA GLN A 172 -2.31 -2.82 15.53
C GLN A 172 -0.79 -2.71 15.70
N ARG A 173 -0.32 -2.16 16.83
CA ARG A 173 1.10 -2.10 17.16
C ARG A 173 1.73 -3.51 17.26
N VAL A 174 1.03 -4.49 17.82
CA VAL A 174 1.48 -5.89 17.84
C VAL A 174 1.59 -6.46 16.43
N ALA A 175 0.61 -6.22 15.54
CA ALA A 175 0.67 -6.64 14.13
C ALA A 175 1.86 -6.01 13.39
N ILE A 176 2.12 -4.71 13.62
CA ILE A 176 3.30 -4.02 13.09
C ILE A 176 4.60 -4.63 13.63
N ALA A 177 4.66 -4.91 14.95
CA ALA A 177 5.82 -5.55 15.57
C ALA A 177 6.11 -6.91 14.94
N ILE A 178 5.09 -7.75 14.71
CA ILE A 178 5.21 -9.04 14.02
C ILE A 178 5.76 -8.86 12.61
N ALA A 179 5.22 -7.91 11.85
CA ALA A 179 5.68 -7.65 10.49
C ALA A 179 7.17 -7.24 10.42
N LEU A 180 7.68 -6.55 11.45
CA LEU A 180 9.06 -6.07 11.53
C LEU A 180 10.05 -7.06 12.18
N LEU A 181 9.57 -8.13 12.84
CA LEU A 181 10.37 -9.05 13.64
C LEU A 181 11.58 -9.63 12.89
N ASN A 182 11.37 -10.07 11.66
CA ASN A 182 12.41 -10.67 10.84
C ASN A 182 13.12 -9.64 9.95
N LYS A 183 12.90 -8.35 10.18
CA LYS A 183 13.49 -7.24 9.40
C LYS A 183 13.31 -7.47 7.89
N PRO A 184 12.08 -7.49 7.38
CA PRO A 184 11.84 -7.77 5.96
C PRO A 184 12.46 -6.70 5.05
N ASP A 185 12.67 -7.05 3.77
CA ASP A 185 13.11 -6.09 2.76
C ASP A 185 11.97 -5.17 2.31
N LEU A 186 10.73 -5.71 2.34
CA LEU A 186 9.51 -5.01 1.95
C LEU A 186 8.37 -5.26 2.95
N ILE A 187 7.64 -4.21 3.31
CA ILE A 187 6.37 -4.30 4.02
C ILE A 187 5.26 -3.72 3.13
N ILE A 188 4.12 -4.40 3.08
CA ILE A 188 2.87 -3.90 2.49
C ILE A 188 1.89 -3.69 3.63
N ALA A 189 1.47 -2.44 3.86
CA ALA A 189 0.52 -2.08 4.90
C ALA A 189 -0.82 -1.70 4.26
N ASP A 190 -1.83 -2.54 4.42
CA ASP A 190 -3.15 -2.35 3.82
C ASP A 190 -4.10 -1.70 4.83
N GLU A 191 -4.33 -0.40 4.66
CA GLU A 191 -5.17 0.47 5.52
C GLU A 191 -4.93 0.28 7.04
N PRO A 192 -3.68 0.26 7.51
CA PRO A 192 -3.35 -0.23 8.85
C PRO A 192 -3.81 0.69 9.98
N THR A 193 -4.34 1.88 9.69
CA THR A 193 -4.76 2.86 10.70
C THR A 193 -6.23 3.26 10.61
N THR A 194 -7.01 2.68 9.69
CA THR A 194 -8.40 3.09 9.40
C THR A 194 -9.33 2.96 10.61
N ALA A 195 -9.08 2.01 11.53
CA ALA A 195 -9.90 1.79 12.72
C ALA A 195 -9.36 2.49 13.99
N LEU A 196 -8.41 3.43 13.85
CA LEU A 196 -7.74 4.08 14.96
C LEU A 196 -8.12 5.56 15.09
N ASP A 197 -8.07 6.08 16.31
CA ASP A 197 -8.20 7.52 16.53
C ASP A 197 -6.98 8.28 15.98
N VAL A 198 -7.17 9.57 15.66
CA VAL A 198 -6.19 10.42 14.97
C VAL A 198 -4.87 10.52 15.74
N THR A 199 -4.93 10.53 17.08
CA THR A 199 -3.72 10.66 17.92
C THR A 199 -2.87 9.39 17.85
N ILE A 200 -3.50 8.23 17.96
CA ILE A 200 -2.82 6.92 17.84
C ILE A 200 -2.31 6.72 16.41
N GLN A 201 -3.10 7.12 15.41
CA GLN A 201 -2.68 7.08 14.01
C GLN A 201 -1.37 7.85 13.79
N GLY A 202 -1.29 9.11 14.24
CA GLY A 202 -0.09 9.93 14.10
C GLY A 202 1.15 9.30 14.77
N GLN A 203 0.98 8.70 15.95
CA GLN A 203 2.08 8.00 16.64
C GLN A 203 2.57 6.78 15.86
N ILE A 204 1.65 5.94 15.37
CA ILE A 204 2.00 4.75 14.57
C ILE A 204 2.71 5.14 13.28
N LEU A 205 2.25 6.20 12.58
CA LEU A 205 2.90 6.69 11.37
C LEU A 205 4.35 7.10 11.62
N ALA A 206 4.60 7.88 12.68
CA ALA A 206 5.95 8.31 13.04
C ALA A 206 6.86 7.13 13.41
N GLU A 207 6.35 6.16 14.17
CA GLU A 207 7.08 4.96 14.55
C GLU A 207 7.43 4.09 13.33
N VAL A 208 6.46 3.82 12.46
CA VAL A 208 6.69 3.02 11.23
C VAL A 208 7.69 3.72 10.32
N GLN A 209 7.56 5.03 10.12
CA GLN A 209 8.49 5.82 9.31
C GLN A 209 9.93 5.71 9.84
N THR A 210 10.12 5.88 11.14
CA THR A 210 11.43 5.77 11.80
C THR A 210 12.01 4.36 11.62
N LEU A 211 11.23 3.32 11.93
CA LEU A 211 11.66 1.93 11.84
C LEU A 211 12.01 1.50 10.41
N CYS A 212 11.25 1.94 9.40
CA CYS A 212 11.56 1.67 8.00
C CYS A 212 12.85 2.35 7.54
N ARG A 213 13.07 3.61 7.93
CA ARG A 213 14.30 4.34 7.60
C ARG A 213 15.53 3.75 8.28
N GLU A 214 15.46 3.40 9.56
CA GLU A 214 16.57 2.80 10.30
C GLU A 214 16.94 1.40 9.78
N SER A 215 15.94 0.59 9.42
CA SER A 215 16.17 -0.77 8.91
C SER A 215 16.49 -0.82 7.42
N GLY A 216 16.22 0.26 6.67
CA GLY A 216 16.25 0.27 5.20
C GLY A 216 15.15 -0.60 4.57
N THR A 217 14.07 -0.90 5.28
CA THR A 217 12.92 -1.63 4.79
C THR A 217 12.09 -0.74 3.87
N ALA A 218 11.78 -1.21 2.67
CA ALA A 218 10.83 -0.55 1.77
C ALA A 218 9.40 -0.72 2.28
N LEU A 219 8.55 0.28 2.08
CA LEU A 219 7.16 0.25 2.56
C LEU A 219 6.19 0.66 1.45
N ILE A 220 5.17 -0.14 1.22
CA ILE A 220 3.97 0.25 0.46
C ILE A 220 2.85 0.50 1.46
N TRP A 221 2.38 1.76 1.52
CA TRP A 221 1.28 2.16 2.37
C TRP A 221 0.01 2.35 1.57
N ILE A 222 -0.92 1.42 1.71
CA ILE A 222 -2.21 1.45 1.03
C ILE A 222 -3.20 2.21 1.92
N THR A 223 -3.84 3.25 1.37
CA THR A 223 -4.86 4.03 2.07
C THR A 223 -5.77 4.76 1.08
N HIS A 224 -6.92 5.19 1.56
CA HIS A 224 -7.78 6.16 0.86
C HIS A 224 -7.56 7.60 1.37
N ASP A 225 -6.78 7.79 2.44
CA ASP A 225 -6.53 9.08 3.07
C ASP A 225 -5.23 9.72 2.54
N LEU A 226 -5.39 10.76 1.72
CA LEU A 226 -4.27 11.52 1.17
C LEU A 226 -3.49 12.30 2.23
N SER A 227 -4.11 12.65 3.37
CA SER A 227 -3.43 13.39 4.44
C SER A 227 -2.39 12.52 5.15
N VAL A 228 -2.68 11.23 5.30
CA VAL A 228 -1.72 10.24 5.81
C VAL A 228 -0.51 10.15 4.90
N VAL A 229 -0.76 10.03 3.59
CA VAL A 229 0.31 9.91 2.59
C VAL A 229 1.17 11.16 2.53
N ALA A 230 0.56 12.35 2.65
CA ALA A 230 1.27 13.62 2.68
C ALA A 230 2.33 13.70 3.79
N GLY A 231 2.05 13.11 4.96
CA GLY A 231 2.96 13.10 6.11
C GLY A 231 3.95 11.94 6.16
N LEU A 232 3.68 10.86 5.41
CA LEU A 232 4.41 9.60 5.54
C LEU A 232 5.29 9.27 4.33
N ALA A 233 4.75 9.40 3.11
CA ALA A 233 5.33 8.81 1.92
C ALA A 233 6.33 9.74 1.20
N ASP A 234 7.28 9.13 0.49
CA ASP A 234 8.21 9.82 -0.42
C ASP A 234 7.58 9.97 -1.81
N ARG A 235 6.87 8.94 -2.28
CA ARG A 235 6.19 8.89 -3.58
C ARG A 235 4.76 8.37 -3.45
N VAL A 236 3.93 8.69 -4.42
CA VAL A 236 2.52 8.30 -4.47
C VAL A 236 2.18 7.68 -5.82
N CYS A 237 1.44 6.58 -5.78
CA CYS A 237 0.75 6.00 -6.92
C CYS A 237 -0.77 6.12 -6.69
N VAL A 238 -1.48 6.77 -7.59
CA VAL A 238 -2.94 6.93 -7.55
C VAL A 238 -3.57 5.87 -8.43
N MET A 239 -4.45 5.05 -7.85
CA MET A 239 -5.16 3.98 -8.55
C MET A 239 -6.63 4.32 -8.78
N TYR A 240 -7.10 4.00 -9.99
CA TYR A 240 -8.50 4.05 -10.37
C TYR A 240 -8.87 2.85 -11.24
N ALA A 241 -9.94 2.14 -10.88
CA ALA A 241 -10.48 1.00 -11.63
C ALA A 241 -9.40 0.00 -12.08
N GLY A 242 -8.53 -0.43 -11.15
CA GLY A 242 -7.50 -1.43 -11.36
C GLY A 242 -6.20 -0.91 -12.00
N ARG A 243 -6.10 0.38 -12.34
CA ARG A 243 -4.93 0.95 -13.03
C ARG A 243 -4.30 2.10 -12.26
N ILE A 244 -2.98 2.27 -12.39
CA ILE A 244 -2.32 3.50 -11.96
C ILE A 244 -2.63 4.59 -13.00
N VAL A 245 -3.19 5.70 -12.50
CA VAL A 245 -3.56 6.86 -13.34
C VAL A 245 -2.57 8.01 -13.22
N GLU A 246 -1.89 8.13 -12.07
CA GLU A 246 -0.84 9.11 -11.85
C GLU A 246 0.15 8.58 -10.81
N GLN A 247 1.45 8.83 -11.01
CA GLN A 247 2.48 8.56 -10.00
C GLN A 247 3.56 9.64 -10.04
N GLY A 248 4.13 9.95 -8.88
CA GLY A 248 5.17 10.96 -8.73
C GLY A 248 5.61 11.12 -7.28
N SER A 249 6.42 12.14 -6.97
CA SER A 249 6.68 12.52 -5.58
C SER A 249 5.39 12.98 -4.90
N VAL A 250 5.33 12.87 -3.57
CA VAL A 250 4.18 13.34 -2.78
C VAL A 250 3.87 14.81 -3.13
N GLN A 251 4.91 15.66 -3.17
CA GLN A 251 4.74 17.07 -3.48
C GLN A 251 4.13 17.29 -4.87
N GLN A 252 4.63 16.60 -5.90
CA GLN A 252 4.11 16.72 -7.26
C GLN A 252 2.64 16.33 -7.36
N VAL A 253 2.27 15.18 -6.78
CA VAL A 253 0.90 14.63 -6.90
C VAL A 253 -0.08 15.44 -6.07
N LEU A 254 0.29 15.92 -4.86
CA LEU A 254 -0.63 16.63 -3.98
C LEU A 254 -0.74 18.13 -4.24
N GLU A 255 0.34 18.79 -4.71
CA GLU A 255 0.32 20.24 -4.97
C GLU A 255 -0.06 20.57 -6.44
N THR A 256 0.39 19.74 -7.37
CA THR A 256 0.17 19.94 -8.81
C THR A 256 -0.32 18.67 -9.51
N PRO A 257 -1.49 18.10 -9.10
CA PRO A 257 -2.05 16.90 -9.72
C PRO A 257 -2.29 17.13 -11.21
N ARG A 258 -1.99 16.11 -12.02
CA ARG A 258 -2.17 16.17 -13.46
C ARG A 258 -3.35 15.33 -13.96
N HIS A 259 -3.69 14.25 -13.26
CA HIS A 259 -4.86 13.47 -13.65
C HIS A 259 -6.15 14.09 -13.07
N PRO A 260 -7.22 14.27 -13.87
CA PRO A 260 -8.49 14.83 -13.39
C PRO A 260 -9.08 14.10 -12.17
N TYR A 261 -8.89 12.80 -12.06
CA TYR A 261 -9.30 12.03 -10.88
C TYR A 261 -8.49 12.40 -9.63
N THR A 262 -7.16 12.48 -9.74
CA THR A 262 -6.29 12.93 -8.64
C THR A 262 -6.66 14.33 -8.19
N PHE A 263 -6.89 15.22 -9.14
CA PHE A 263 -7.36 16.58 -8.88
C PHE A 263 -8.69 16.57 -8.09
N GLY A 264 -9.66 15.76 -8.54
CA GLY A 264 -10.95 15.61 -7.86
C GLY A 264 -10.83 15.04 -6.45
N LEU A 265 -9.96 14.01 -6.24
CA LEU A 265 -9.70 13.45 -4.91
C LEU A 265 -9.16 14.50 -3.94
N ILE A 266 -8.19 15.31 -4.37
CA ILE A 266 -7.59 16.37 -3.56
C ILE A 266 -8.61 17.49 -3.29
N ALA A 267 -9.35 17.89 -4.31
CA ALA A 267 -10.37 18.94 -4.19
C ALA A 267 -11.53 18.54 -3.27
N SER A 268 -11.83 17.24 -3.15
CA SER A 268 -12.90 16.73 -2.26
C SER A 268 -12.48 16.60 -0.79
N ALA A 269 -11.18 16.79 -0.47
CA ALA A 269 -10.72 16.74 0.91
C ALA A 269 -11.34 17.87 1.74
N PRO A 270 -11.93 17.59 2.94
CA PRO A 270 -12.59 18.62 3.76
C PRO A 270 -11.67 19.79 4.11
N SER A 271 -10.38 19.54 4.30
CA SER A 271 -9.36 20.56 4.60
C SER A 271 -9.11 21.57 3.46
N ARG A 272 -9.52 21.24 2.23
CA ARG A 272 -9.38 22.07 1.03
C ARG A 272 -10.67 22.81 0.68
N ASN A 273 -11.74 22.65 1.47
CA ASN A 273 -13.03 23.26 1.22
C ASN A 273 -13.33 24.36 2.27
N PRO A 274 -13.79 25.57 1.85
CA PRO A 274 -14.18 26.61 2.77
C PRO A 274 -15.33 26.18 3.67
N ARG A 275 -15.35 26.67 4.92
CA ARG A 275 -16.47 26.42 5.83
C ARG A 275 -17.75 27.07 5.33
N GLY A 276 -18.87 26.35 5.43
CA GLY A 276 -20.20 26.90 5.09
C GLY A 276 -20.61 26.75 3.62
N VAL A 277 -19.76 26.17 2.77
CA VAL A 277 -20.12 25.78 1.39
C VAL A 277 -20.16 24.25 1.25
N PRO A 278 -21.00 23.71 0.35
CA PRO A 278 -21.02 22.29 0.07
C PRO A 278 -19.64 21.78 -0.36
N LEU A 279 -19.26 20.61 0.17
CA LEU A 279 -17.99 19.98 -0.22
C LEU A 279 -17.98 19.64 -1.71
N ARG A 280 -16.85 19.88 -2.36
CA ARG A 280 -16.64 19.42 -3.73
C ARG A 280 -16.65 17.90 -3.74
N GLN A 281 -17.25 17.31 -4.75
CA GLN A 281 -17.34 15.88 -4.92
C GLN A 281 -16.98 15.50 -6.36
N ILE A 282 -16.36 14.34 -6.53
CA ILE A 282 -16.21 13.73 -7.85
C ILE A 282 -17.61 13.22 -8.27
N PRO A 283 -18.18 13.68 -9.39
CA PRO A 283 -19.51 13.27 -9.80
C PRO A 283 -19.60 11.79 -10.13
N GLY A 284 -20.78 11.19 -9.97
CA GLY A 284 -21.06 9.79 -10.31
C GLY A 284 -20.41 8.78 -9.37
N MET A 285 -20.49 7.52 -9.71
CA MET A 285 -19.95 6.38 -8.95
C MET A 285 -18.79 5.73 -9.69
N THR A 286 -17.90 5.07 -8.95
CA THR A 286 -16.86 4.23 -9.53
C THR A 286 -17.51 3.11 -10.35
N PRO A 287 -17.10 2.91 -11.62
CA PRO A 287 -17.69 1.88 -12.47
C PRO A 287 -17.39 0.49 -11.93
N SER A 288 -18.32 -0.45 -12.17
CA SER A 288 -18.07 -1.85 -11.86
C SER A 288 -16.92 -2.40 -12.70
N LEU A 289 -16.03 -3.16 -12.07
CA LEU A 289 -14.93 -3.85 -12.77
C LEU A 289 -15.41 -4.90 -13.79
N LEU A 290 -16.68 -5.32 -13.71
CA LEU A 290 -17.32 -6.20 -14.69
C LEU A 290 -17.86 -5.45 -15.91
N ALA A 291 -18.05 -4.13 -15.80
CA ALA A 291 -18.66 -3.29 -16.83
C ALA A 291 -17.91 -1.95 -16.94
N LEU A 292 -16.58 -2.02 -17.10
CA LEU A 292 -15.76 -0.83 -17.32
C LEU A 292 -16.10 -0.19 -18.68
N PRO A 293 -16.20 1.14 -18.76
CA PRO A 293 -16.37 1.83 -20.02
C PRO A 293 -15.17 1.56 -20.94
N SER A 294 -15.40 1.49 -22.23
CA SER A 294 -14.31 1.40 -23.23
C SER A 294 -13.39 2.63 -23.12
N GLY A 295 -12.09 2.43 -23.22
CA GLY A 295 -11.11 3.51 -23.15
C GLY A 295 -10.74 3.91 -21.73
N CYS A 296 -10.73 5.23 -21.46
CA CYS A 296 -10.44 5.74 -20.12
C CYS A 296 -11.56 5.39 -19.13
N ALA A 297 -11.24 4.64 -18.09
CA ALA A 297 -12.23 4.21 -17.08
C ALA A 297 -12.86 5.39 -16.30
N PHE A 298 -12.16 6.53 -16.21
CA PHE A 298 -12.67 7.73 -15.53
C PHE A 298 -13.51 8.62 -16.46
N ARG A 299 -13.61 8.32 -17.76
CA ARG A 299 -14.26 9.16 -18.78
C ARG A 299 -15.65 9.67 -18.40
N GLU A 300 -16.50 8.82 -17.83
CA GLU A 300 -17.89 9.16 -17.51
C GLU A 300 -18.02 10.11 -16.30
N ARG A 301 -16.97 10.24 -15.50
CA ARG A 301 -16.88 11.13 -14.33
C ARG A 301 -15.97 12.35 -14.58
N CYS A 302 -15.33 12.42 -15.76
CA CYS A 302 -14.32 13.41 -16.08
C CYS A 302 -14.92 14.64 -16.75
N ALA A 303 -14.76 15.80 -16.13
CA ALA A 303 -15.21 17.08 -16.74
C ALA A 303 -14.38 17.48 -18.00
N PHE A 304 -13.20 16.86 -18.20
CA PHE A 304 -12.31 17.14 -19.33
C PHE A 304 -12.39 16.05 -20.42
N ALA A 305 -13.39 15.15 -20.35
CA ALA A 305 -13.50 14.05 -21.30
C ALA A 305 -13.82 14.56 -22.72
N THR A 306 -13.13 13.98 -23.73
CA THR A 306 -13.39 14.21 -25.15
C THR A 306 -13.48 12.86 -25.87
N GLU A 307 -13.73 12.89 -27.19
CA GLU A 307 -13.81 11.68 -28.02
C GLU A 307 -12.56 10.79 -27.94
N VAL A 308 -11.35 11.39 -27.79
CA VAL A 308 -10.12 10.59 -27.67
C VAL A 308 -10.12 9.72 -26.41
N CYS A 309 -10.86 10.08 -25.36
CA CYS A 309 -10.98 9.29 -24.14
C CYS A 309 -11.76 7.97 -24.32
N LYS A 310 -12.35 7.73 -25.49
CA LYS A 310 -12.86 6.41 -25.89
C LYS A 310 -11.74 5.41 -26.20
N GLN A 311 -10.51 5.91 -26.35
CA GLN A 311 -9.29 5.10 -26.40
C GLN A 311 -8.72 4.92 -25.00
N THR A 312 -7.97 3.83 -24.79
CA THR A 312 -7.29 3.58 -23.50
C THR A 312 -5.97 4.37 -23.46
N PRO A 313 -5.81 5.33 -22.52
CA PRO A 313 -4.54 6.02 -22.37
C PRO A 313 -3.47 5.08 -21.83
N LEU A 314 -2.25 5.22 -22.31
CA LEU A 314 -1.08 4.52 -21.76
C LEU A 314 -0.53 5.28 -20.54
N LEU A 315 0.20 4.58 -19.68
CA LEU A 315 0.96 5.22 -18.61
C LEU A 315 2.28 5.73 -19.20
N GLU A 316 2.39 7.04 -19.38
CA GLU A 316 3.53 7.69 -19.99
C GLU A 316 4.36 8.43 -18.96
N SER A 317 5.69 8.33 -19.06
CA SER A 317 6.61 9.10 -18.24
C SER A 317 6.67 10.54 -18.75
N LEU A 318 6.61 11.50 -17.80
CA LEU A 318 6.75 12.92 -18.08
C LEU A 318 8.20 13.38 -17.80
N ASP A 319 8.59 14.51 -18.37
CA ASP A 319 9.95 15.09 -18.22
C ASP A 319 10.33 15.40 -16.77
N ASP A 320 9.35 15.61 -15.90
CA ASP A 320 9.54 15.89 -14.48
C ASP A 320 9.64 14.63 -13.60
N GLY A 321 9.73 13.45 -14.19
CA GLY A 321 9.87 12.16 -13.52
C GLY A 321 8.56 11.55 -12.99
N ARG A 322 7.41 12.19 -13.27
CA ARG A 322 6.08 11.61 -13.05
C ARG A 322 5.71 10.63 -14.15
N ALA A 323 4.72 9.76 -13.88
CA ALA A 323 4.02 9.07 -14.96
C ALA A 323 2.51 9.32 -14.85
N LEU A 324 1.87 9.43 -16.01
CA LEU A 324 0.49 9.86 -16.16
C LEU A 324 -0.24 9.00 -17.20
N ARG A 325 -1.47 8.61 -16.89
CA ARG A 325 -2.36 7.86 -17.79
C ARG A 325 -3.57 8.73 -18.17
N CYS A 326 -3.34 9.79 -18.94
CA CYS A 326 -4.38 10.76 -19.30
C CYS A 326 -4.07 11.48 -20.61
N PHE A 327 -5.08 11.69 -21.47
CA PHE A 327 -4.96 12.51 -22.70
C PHE A 327 -5.09 14.01 -22.41
N HIS A 328 -5.68 14.40 -21.28
CA HIS A 328 -5.96 15.79 -20.92
C HIS A 328 -5.43 16.11 -19.52
N PRO A 329 -4.11 16.27 -19.35
CA PRO A 329 -3.54 16.67 -18.07
C PRO A 329 -4.10 17.99 -17.57
N VAL A 330 -4.47 18.04 -16.29
CA VAL A 330 -4.88 19.29 -15.63
C VAL A 330 -3.66 20.19 -15.46
N THR A 331 -3.81 21.48 -15.77
CA THR A 331 -2.75 22.50 -15.61
C THR A 331 -3.02 23.45 -14.45
N GLN A 332 -4.26 23.50 -13.95
CA GLN A 332 -4.68 24.35 -12.83
C GLN A 332 -4.30 23.72 -11.48
N ARG A 333 -3.97 24.57 -10.49
CA ARG A 333 -3.83 24.11 -9.10
C ARG A 333 -5.19 23.91 -8.46
N PRO A 334 -5.35 22.94 -7.52
CA PRO A 334 -6.62 22.74 -6.81
C PRO A 334 -7.12 24.00 -6.08
N GLU A 335 -6.22 24.89 -5.69
CA GLU A 335 -6.53 26.17 -5.02
C GLU A 335 -7.09 27.24 -5.98
N GLU A 336 -6.67 27.23 -7.24
CA GLU A 336 -7.11 28.17 -8.28
C GLU A 336 -8.49 27.84 -8.86
N ALA A 337 -8.96 26.63 -8.65
CA ALA A 337 -10.30 26.20 -9.08
C ALA A 337 -11.43 26.71 -8.13
N THR A 338 -11.12 27.65 -7.25
CA THR A 338 -12.06 28.27 -6.29
C THR A 338 -12.70 29.57 -6.79
N ALA A 339 -12.41 30.02 -8.00
CA ALA A 339 -13.01 31.21 -8.61
C ALA A 339 -14.21 30.89 -9.48
#